data_56925a9d4148fdfb142539941012b778
#
_entry.id   56925a9d4148fdfb142539941012b778
#
_cell.length_a   1.000
_cell.length_b   1.000
_cell.length_c   1.000
_cell.angle_alpha   90.00
_cell.angle_beta   90.00
_cell.angle_gamma   90.00
#
_symmetry.space_group_name_H-M   'P 1'
#
loop_
_entity.id
_entity.type
_entity.pdbx_description
1 polymer ?
#
loop_
_entity_poly.entity_id
_entity_poly.type
_entity_poly.pdbx_seq_one_letter_code
_entity_poly.pdbx_strand_id
1 'polypeptide(L)'
;MTPAPQSSAGKRFLSVLGKILTVILVTLLLLLVTAYGILWIICKGPSTTARDLFVMSVRETSAVGWLANLYFSEEEIEIIEAGKHTDGDTEETDTSLVQINETNDDFAAKDTDGDGIILETVSGPGYVGYLMTVQDPSRIQLGTPSSFGGSGLTVEQMVQTYHCVAGVNGGGFYDPNGQGAGGIPEGMTILDGTIYYASEGVSYPFVGFDDRYILHTGKMTPAEAREKNIQFGCSFGPVLISNGEPNATDTLTSGVNPRTAIGQRADGAVLLLVVDGRQAYSLGATYNDLVDIMLEYGAVNACNLDGGSSSVMWFQDGYVNRCASVIGIRPLPTAFLVK
;
A
#
# COMPACT_ATOMS: atom_id res chain seq x y z
N MET A 1 -12.31 -70.14 28.65
CA MET A 1 -11.88 -68.74 28.87
C MET A 1 -12.86 -67.85 28.14
N THR A 2 -13.77 -67.21 28.85
CA THR A 2 -14.75 -66.25 28.32
C THR A 2 -14.08 -64.92 28.16
N PRO A 3 -14.22 -64.23 27.01
CA PRO A 3 -13.61 -62.92 26.80
C PRO A 3 -14.26 -61.90 27.75
N ALA A 4 -13.42 -61.06 28.37
CA ALA A 4 -13.85 -60.01 29.29
C ALA A 4 -14.77 -59.00 28.58
N PRO A 5 -15.82 -58.49 29.21
CA PRO A 5 -16.73 -57.53 28.60
C PRO A 5 -15.98 -56.19 28.33
N GLN A 6 -15.89 -55.78 27.06
CA GLN A 6 -15.40 -54.48 26.72
C GLN A 6 -16.21 -53.40 27.42
N SER A 7 -15.55 -52.47 28.12
CA SER A 7 -16.18 -51.49 28.98
C SER A 7 -17.19 -50.62 28.18
N SER A 8 -18.43 -50.58 28.64
CA SER A 8 -19.52 -49.79 28.07
C SER A 8 -19.22 -48.29 28.05
N ALA A 9 -18.28 -47.84 28.88
CA ALA A 9 -17.80 -46.46 28.96
C ALA A 9 -17.04 -46.01 27.70
N GLY A 10 -16.17 -46.85 27.12
CA GLY A 10 -15.42 -46.54 25.88
C GLY A 10 -16.35 -46.39 24.68
N LYS A 11 -17.40 -47.24 24.56
CA LYS A 11 -18.37 -47.12 23.46
C LYS A 11 -19.22 -45.84 23.58
N ARG A 12 -19.59 -45.43 24.78
CA ARG A 12 -20.31 -44.16 25.04
C ARG A 12 -19.43 -42.96 24.73
N PHE A 13 -18.18 -42.97 25.17
CA PHE A 13 -17.21 -41.89 24.85
C PHE A 13 -17.03 -41.70 23.34
N LEU A 14 -16.78 -42.77 22.57
CA LEU A 14 -16.67 -42.75 21.12
C LEU A 14 -17.94 -42.25 20.43
N SER A 15 -19.13 -42.66 20.94
CA SER A 15 -20.41 -42.18 20.41
C SER A 15 -20.61 -40.66 20.64
N VAL A 16 -20.25 -40.14 21.82
CA VAL A 16 -20.33 -38.73 22.16
C VAL A 16 -19.33 -37.92 21.29
N LEU A 17 -18.09 -38.40 21.20
CA LEU A 17 -17.07 -37.77 20.34
C LEU A 17 -17.51 -37.71 18.87
N GLY A 18 -18.08 -38.81 18.34
CA GLY A 18 -18.63 -38.86 17.00
C GLY A 18 -19.73 -37.80 16.76
N LYS A 19 -20.65 -37.65 17.73
CA LYS A 19 -21.70 -36.61 17.64
C LYS A 19 -21.12 -35.20 17.66
N ILE A 20 -20.13 -34.93 18.51
CA ILE A 20 -19.45 -33.62 18.56
C ILE A 20 -18.78 -33.32 17.22
N LEU A 21 -18.01 -34.28 16.69
CA LEU A 21 -17.36 -34.11 15.38
C LEU A 21 -18.39 -33.90 14.25
N THR A 22 -19.52 -34.61 14.27
CA THR A 22 -20.60 -34.39 13.28
C THR A 22 -21.18 -33.00 13.39
N VAL A 23 -21.44 -32.51 14.61
CA VAL A 23 -21.96 -31.15 14.82
C VAL A 23 -20.96 -30.11 14.31
N ILE A 24 -19.67 -30.26 14.64
CA ILE A 24 -18.64 -29.39 14.16
C ILE A 24 -18.59 -29.37 12.61
N LEU A 25 -18.58 -30.54 11.99
CA LEU A 25 -18.54 -30.69 10.55
C LEU A 25 -19.76 -30.02 9.85
N VAL A 26 -20.99 -30.30 10.39
CA VAL A 26 -22.21 -29.68 9.86
C VAL A 26 -22.20 -28.18 10.04
N THR A 27 -21.74 -27.69 11.19
CA THR A 27 -21.62 -26.23 11.42
C THR A 27 -20.63 -25.59 10.45
N LEU A 28 -19.46 -26.19 10.23
CA LEU A 28 -18.47 -25.71 9.26
C LEU A 28 -19.04 -25.71 7.84
N LEU A 29 -19.76 -26.77 7.45
CA LEU A 29 -20.40 -26.86 6.14
C LEU A 29 -21.44 -25.74 5.95
N LEU A 30 -22.29 -25.50 6.96
CA LEU A 30 -23.28 -24.43 6.92
C LEU A 30 -22.62 -23.06 6.82
N LEU A 31 -21.53 -22.81 7.55
CA LEU A 31 -20.76 -21.57 7.45
C LEU A 31 -20.18 -21.38 6.04
N LEU A 32 -19.60 -22.42 5.45
CA LEU A 32 -19.06 -22.37 4.08
C LEU A 32 -20.16 -22.09 3.05
N VAL A 33 -21.31 -22.77 3.15
CA VAL A 33 -22.46 -22.54 2.24
C VAL A 33 -22.98 -21.12 2.39
N THR A 34 -23.08 -20.62 3.62
CA THR A 34 -23.51 -19.24 3.88
C THR A 34 -22.53 -18.23 3.32
N ALA A 35 -21.22 -18.42 3.55
CA ALA A 35 -20.17 -17.55 3.00
C ALA A 35 -20.20 -17.54 1.47
N TYR A 36 -20.29 -18.71 0.84
CA TYR A 36 -20.43 -18.82 -0.61
C TYR A 36 -21.66 -18.08 -1.13
N GLY A 37 -22.81 -18.21 -0.45
CA GLY A 37 -24.06 -17.52 -0.84
C GLY A 37 -23.97 -16.00 -0.70
N ILE A 38 -23.32 -15.49 0.35
CA ILE A 38 -23.09 -14.06 0.53
C ILE A 38 -22.19 -13.52 -0.60
N LEU A 39 -21.09 -14.18 -0.86
CA LEU A 39 -20.19 -13.80 -1.95
C LEU A 39 -20.88 -13.90 -3.32
N TRP A 40 -21.72 -14.90 -3.52
CA TRP A 40 -22.51 -15.01 -4.75
C TRP A 40 -23.45 -13.80 -4.95
N ILE A 41 -24.09 -13.30 -3.89
CA ILE A 41 -24.93 -12.10 -3.94
C ILE A 41 -24.10 -10.86 -4.28
N ILE A 42 -22.89 -10.72 -3.73
CA ILE A 42 -21.97 -9.63 -4.05
C ILE A 42 -21.54 -9.71 -5.51
N CYS A 43 -21.14 -10.89 -5.98
CA CYS A 43 -20.56 -11.10 -7.30
C CYS A 43 -21.59 -11.09 -8.44
N LYS A 44 -22.77 -11.67 -8.21
CA LYS A 44 -23.81 -11.87 -9.26
C LYS A 44 -25.10 -11.06 -8.98
N GLY A 45 -25.13 -10.25 -7.92
CA GLY A 45 -26.22 -9.35 -7.59
C GLY A 45 -26.24 -8.10 -8.50
N PRO A 46 -27.19 -7.18 -8.25
CA PRO A 46 -27.43 -6.05 -9.15
C PRO A 46 -26.37 -4.93 -9.05
N SER A 47 -25.51 -4.92 -8.03
CA SER A 47 -24.50 -3.89 -7.83
C SER A 47 -23.20 -4.22 -8.57
N THR A 48 -22.95 -3.55 -9.69
CA THR A 48 -21.67 -3.64 -10.41
C THR A 48 -20.53 -3.12 -9.57
N THR A 49 -20.73 -2.05 -8.81
CA THR A 49 -19.72 -1.48 -7.90
C THR A 49 -19.27 -2.49 -6.84
N ALA A 50 -20.21 -3.20 -6.19
CA ALA A 50 -19.86 -4.20 -5.19
C ALA A 50 -19.10 -5.39 -5.80
N ARG A 51 -19.49 -5.81 -7.01
CA ARG A 51 -18.83 -6.83 -7.80
C ARG A 51 -17.39 -6.44 -8.11
N ASP A 52 -17.21 -5.26 -8.70
CA ASP A 52 -15.91 -4.78 -9.18
C ASP A 52 -14.97 -4.54 -8.01
N LEU A 53 -15.47 -3.96 -6.92
CA LEU A 53 -14.72 -3.78 -5.68
C LEU A 53 -14.24 -5.12 -5.09
N PHE A 54 -15.11 -6.15 -5.08
CA PHE A 54 -14.70 -7.49 -4.62
C PHE A 54 -13.61 -8.09 -5.51
N VAL A 55 -13.82 -8.11 -6.84
CA VAL A 55 -12.87 -8.69 -7.79
C VAL A 55 -11.51 -8.01 -7.64
N MET A 56 -11.48 -6.69 -7.65
CA MET A 56 -10.24 -5.92 -7.51
C MET A 56 -9.54 -6.16 -6.17
N SER A 57 -10.29 -6.20 -5.05
CA SER A 57 -9.72 -6.42 -3.72
C SER A 57 -9.04 -7.79 -3.59
N VAL A 58 -9.65 -8.84 -4.15
CA VAL A 58 -9.05 -10.18 -4.08
C VAL A 58 -7.94 -10.38 -5.09
N ARG A 59 -8.02 -9.79 -6.29
CA ARG A 59 -6.99 -9.90 -7.34
C ARG A 59 -5.72 -9.13 -6.98
N GLU A 60 -5.82 -8.01 -6.31
CA GLU A 60 -4.68 -7.27 -5.76
C GLU A 60 -4.01 -8.00 -4.57
N THR A 61 -4.57 -9.14 -4.14
CA THR A 61 -4.06 -9.93 -3.01
C THR A 61 -3.61 -11.30 -3.47
N SER A 62 -2.30 -11.53 -3.57
CA SER A 62 -1.71 -12.77 -4.10
C SER A 62 -2.25 -14.06 -3.44
N ALA A 63 -2.54 -14.03 -2.13
CA ALA A 63 -3.00 -15.22 -1.40
C ALA A 63 -4.43 -15.65 -1.72
N VAL A 64 -5.30 -14.73 -2.14
CA VAL A 64 -6.74 -14.98 -2.30
C VAL A 64 -7.28 -14.60 -3.68
N GLY A 65 -6.42 -14.22 -4.64
CA GLY A 65 -6.82 -13.85 -6.00
C GLY A 65 -7.67 -14.92 -6.70
N TRP A 66 -7.45 -16.18 -6.39
CA TRP A 66 -8.23 -17.33 -6.90
C TRP A 66 -9.72 -17.29 -6.51
N LEU A 67 -10.12 -16.53 -5.47
CA LEU A 67 -11.53 -16.40 -5.07
C LEU A 67 -12.39 -15.77 -6.16
N ALA A 68 -11.84 -14.86 -6.97
CA ALA A 68 -12.55 -14.29 -8.11
C ALA A 68 -12.97 -15.37 -9.10
N ASN A 69 -12.11 -16.36 -9.35
CA ASN A 69 -12.34 -17.46 -10.29
C ASN A 69 -13.46 -18.43 -9.84
N LEU A 70 -13.90 -18.38 -8.58
CA LEU A 70 -15.09 -19.15 -8.14
C LEU A 70 -16.39 -18.61 -8.75
N TYR A 71 -16.41 -17.34 -9.18
CA TYR A 71 -17.61 -16.63 -9.64
C TYR A 71 -17.49 -16.10 -11.06
N PHE A 72 -16.27 -15.87 -11.57
CA PHE A 72 -16.00 -15.24 -12.86
C PHE A 72 -14.97 -16.04 -13.65
N SER A 73 -15.12 -16.02 -15.01
CA SER A 73 -14.07 -16.47 -15.92
C SER A 73 -12.91 -15.47 -15.93
N GLU A 74 -11.74 -15.90 -16.39
CA GLU A 74 -10.58 -15.00 -16.58
C GLU A 74 -10.93 -13.84 -17.52
N GLU A 75 -11.70 -14.08 -18.59
CA GLU A 75 -12.13 -13.04 -19.52
C GLU A 75 -13.04 -11.99 -18.83
N GLU A 76 -13.97 -12.42 -17.95
CA GLU A 76 -14.79 -11.49 -17.17
C GLU A 76 -13.94 -10.68 -16.18
N ILE A 77 -12.94 -11.33 -15.55
CA ILE A 77 -12.02 -10.67 -14.62
C ILE A 77 -11.17 -9.64 -15.38
N GLU A 78 -10.60 -10.00 -16.53
CA GLU A 78 -9.82 -9.10 -17.37
C GLU A 78 -10.64 -7.86 -17.81
N ILE A 79 -11.92 -8.01 -18.12
CA ILE A 79 -12.82 -6.89 -18.45
C ILE A 79 -12.99 -5.96 -17.24
N ILE A 80 -13.16 -6.52 -16.04
CA ILE A 80 -13.27 -5.73 -14.81
C ILE A 80 -11.94 -5.04 -14.50
N GLU A 81 -10.82 -5.73 -14.68
CA GLU A 81 -9.48 -5.18 -14.47
C GLU A 81 -9.09 -4.15 -15.54
N ALA A 82 -9.54 -4.32 -16.78
CA ALA A 82 -9.33 -3.33 -17.85
C ALA A 82 -10.05 -1.99 -17.57
N GLY A 83 -11.05 -1.99 -16.70
CA GLY A 83 -11.64 -0.77 -16.14
C GLY A 83 -10.70 -0.01 -15.18
N LYS A 84 -9.55 -0.61 -14.81
CA LYS A 84 -8.48 0.07 -14.07
C LYS A 84 -7.74 1.04 -15.01
N HIS A 85 -8.17 2.26 -15.06
CA HIS A 85 -7.36 3.31 -15.66
C HIS A 85 -6.37 3.84 -14.62
N THR A 86 -5.23 3.16 -14.51
CA THR A 86 -4.09 3.64 -13.71
C THR A 86 -3.17 4.55 -14.50
N ASP A 87 -3.41 4.69 -15.80
CA ASP A 87 -2.51 5.32 -16.77
C ASP A 87 -3.09 6.57 -17.44
N GLY A 88 -3.94 7.33 -16.75
CA GLY A 88 -4.31 8.66 -17.23
C GLY A 88 -3.03 9.46 -17.56
N ASP A 89 -3.07 10.23 -18.66
CA ASP A 89 -2.03 11.22 -18.93
C ASP A 89 -2.03 12.19 -17.75
N THR A 90 -1.10 11.99 -16.83
CA THR A 90 -0.91 12.89 -15.69
C THR A 90 -0.19 14.13 -16.21
N GLU A 91 -0.66 15.30 -15.83
CA GLU A 91 0.02 16.53 -16.13
C GLU A 91 1.43 16.54 -15.54
N GLU A 92 2.36 17.16 -16.23
CA GLU A 92 3.69 17.40 -15.72
C GLU A 92 3.62 18.22 -14.42
N THR A 93 4.42 17.86 -13.42
CA THR A 93 4.47 18.58 -12.14
C THR A 93 4.85 20.05 -12.36
N ASP A 94 3.94 20.95 -11.99
CA ASP A 94 4.22 22.40 -11.93
C ASP A 94 4.96 22.72 -10.62
N THR A 95 6.27 22.84 -10.71
CA THR A 95 7.14 23.11 -9.56
C THR A 95 6.92 24.51 -8.96
N SER A 96 6.22 25.43 -9.64
CA SER A 96 5.91 26.77 -9.10
C SER A 96 4.84 26.77 -8.02
N LEU A 97 4.08 25.68 -7.91
CA LEU A 97 3.03 25.50 -6.88
C LEU A 97 3.61 25.14 -5.50
N VAL A 98 4.89 24.82 -5.41
CA VAL A 98 5.55 24.47 -4.15
C VAL A 98 6.58 25.53 -3.79
N GLN A 99 6.40 26.17 -2.65
CA GLN A 99 7.32 27.20 -2.12
C GLN A 99 7.88 26.71 -0.78
N ILE A 100 9.06 26.10 -0.84
CA ILE A 100 9.73 25.58 0.35
C ILE A 100 10.21 26.76 1.21
N ASN A 101 10.03 26.66 2.52
CA ASN A 101 10.31 27.62 3.58
C ASN A 101 9.16 28.60 3.92
N GLU A 102 7.96 28.38 3.47
CA GLU A 102 6.83 29.06 4.07
C GLU A 102 6.61 28.57 5.51
N THR A 103 6.55 29.50 6.45
CA THR A 103 6.18 29.17 7.83
C THR A 103 4.69 28.90 7.90
N ASN A 104 4.32 27.74 8.41
CA ASN A 104 2.93 27.36 8.61
C ASN A 104 2.61 27.41 10.11
N ASP A 105 1.89 28.44 10.55
CA ASP A 105 1.53 28.65 11.95
C ASP A 105 0.65 27.48 12.48
N ASP A 106 -0.20 26.89 11.63
CA ASP A 106 -1.03 25.73 11.99
C ASP A 106 -0.18 24.48 12.23
N PHE A 107 0.90 24.31 11.46
CA PHE A 107 1.85 23.23 11.70
C PHE A 107 2.56 23.45 13.06
N ALA A 108 3.11 24.64 13.30
CA ALA A 108 3.81 24.94 14.54
C ALA A 108 2.93 24.80 15.80
N ALA A 109 1.62 24.99 15.66
CA ALA A 109 0.66 24.79 16.76
C ALA A 109 0.43 23.31 17.10
N LYS A 110 0.61 22.41 16.12
CA LYS A 110 0.44 20.94 16.25
C LYS A 110 1.74 20.21 16.60
N ASP A 111 2.88 20.73 16.16
CA ASP A 111 4.22 20.22 16.46
C ASP A 111 4.63 20.61 17.87
N THR A 112 4.20 19.80 18.85
CA THR A 112 4.31 20.15 20.29
C THR A 112 5.69 19.89 20.87
N ASP A 113 6.50 19.06 20.26
CA ASP A 113 7.87 18.71 20.67
C ASP A 113 8.94 19.42 19.81
N GLY A 114 8.52 20.08 18.73
CA GLY A 114 9.38 20.90 17.88
C GLY A 114 10.36 20.09 17.04
N ASP A 115 10.03 18.82 16.77
CA ASP A 115 10.89 17.93 15.96
C ASP A 115 10.64 18.07 14.44
N GLY A 116 9.64 18.87 14.03
CA GLY A 116 9.26 19.11 12.64
C GLY A 116 8.47 17.95 12.02
N ILE A 117 7.89 17.07 12.84
CA ILE A 117 7.07 15.93 12.41
C ILE A 117 5.75 15.95 13.19
N ILE A 118 4.65 15.78 12.46
CA ILE A 118 3.33 15.57 13.06
C ILE A 118 2.84 14.19 12.61
N LEU A 119 2.46 13.34 13.56
CA LEU A 119 1.83 12.04 13.27
C LEU A 119 0.39 12.07 13.76
N GLU A 120 -0.56 11.92 12.83
CA GLU A 120 -1.99 11.91 13.08
C GLU A 120 -2.63 10.60 12.65
N THR A 121 -3.68 10.19 13.38
CA THR A 121 -4.52 9.08 12.94
C THR A 121 -5.63 9.61 12.05
N VAL A 122 -5.79 9.05 10.87
CA VAL A 122 -6.87 9.32 9.93
C VAL A 122 -7.83 8.15 9.88
N SER A 123 -9.11 8.42 9.69
CA SER A 123 -10.11 7.35 9.61
C SER A 123 -11.30 7.73 8.74
N GLY A 124 -11.87 6.73 8.10
CA GLY A 124 -13.07 6.87 7.29
C GLY A 124 -13.90 5.58 7.26
N PRO A 125 -14.89 5.49 6.39
CA PRO A 125 -15.73 4.30 6.30
C PRO A 125 -14.94 3.05 5.94
N GLY A 126 -14.63 2.23 6.95
CA GLY A 126 -13.95 0.94 6.76
C GLY A 126 -12.42 0.99 6.81
N TYR A 127 -11.81 2.13 7.10
CA TYR A 127 -10.35 2.21 7.24
C TYR A 127 -9.90 3.05 8.45
N VAL A 128 -8.70 2.72 8.91
CA VAL A 128 -7.88 3.50 9.83
C VAL A 128 -6.49 3.61 9.22
N GLY A 129 -5.92 4.79 9.23
CA GLY A 129 -4.59 5.07 8.70
C GLY A 129 -3.82 6.03 9.60
N TYR A 130 -2.57 6.24 9.23
CA TYR A 130 -1.63 7.10 9.93
C TYR A 130 -0.98 8.02 8.90
N LEU A 131 -1.07 9.30 9.13
CA LEU A 131 -0.48 10.32 8.28
C LEU A 131 0.61 11.05 9.05
N MET A 132 1.79 11.04 8.49
CA MET A 132 2.95 11.79 8.98
C MET A 132 3.16 13.00 8.08
N THR A 133 3.20 14.19 8.68
CA THR A 133 3.56 15.43 8.00
C THR A 133 4.98 15.82 8.43
N VAL A 134 5.88 15.96 7.45
CA VAL A 134 7.27 16.38 7.65
C VAL A 134 7.41 17.79 7.10
N GLN A 135 7.68 18.77 7.95
CA GLN A 135 7.72 20.20 7.60
C GLN A 135 8.83 20.52 6.58
N ASP A 136 10.03 20.01 6.85
CA ASP A 136 11.20 20.26 6.01
C ASP A 136 11.43 19.09 5.03
N PRO A 137 11.16 19.29 3.72
CA PRO A 137 11.32 18.25 2.72
C PRO A 137 12.77 17.79 2.54
N SER A 138 13.77 18.59 2.96
CA SER A 138 15.17 18.19 2.89
C SER A 138 15.55 17.03 3.81
N ARG A 139 14.68 16.71 4.76
CA ARG A 139 14.80 15.54 5.63
C ARG A 139 14.41 14.24 4.93
N ILE A 140 13.72 14.32 3.78
CA ILE A 140 13.31 13.13 3.04
C ILE A 140 14.49 12.59 2.23
N GLN A 141 14.64 11.27 2.24
CA GLN A 141 15.59 10.55 1.38
C GLN A 141 15.05 9.17 1.01
N LEU A 142 15.64 8.55 -0.01
CA LEU A 142 15.35 7.17 -0.35
C LEU A 142 16.33 6.23 0.37
N GLY A 143 15.82 5.28 1.14
CA GLY A 143 16.59 4.17 1.69
C GLY A 143 16.57 2.98 0.74
N THR A 144 17.72 2.30 0.63
CA THR A 144 17.88 1.10 -0.21
C THR A 144 18.80 0.09 0.51
N PRO A 145 18.80 -1.19 0.14
CA PRO A 145 19.89 -2.09 0.52
C PRO A 145 21.23 -1.59 -0.09
N SER A 146 22.34 -2.01 0.47
CA SER A 146 23.68 -1.62 -0.01
C SER A 146 23.96 -2.04 -1.47
N SER A 147 23.21 -3.01 -1.99
CA SER A 147 23.22 -3.41 -3.39
C SER A 147 21.88 -4.02 -3.76
N PHE A 148 21.41 -3.71 -4.96
CA PHE A 148 20.23 -4.35 -5.54
C PHE A 148 20.52 -5.76 -6.06
N GLY A 149 19.46 -6.57 -6.25
CA GLY A 149 19.53 -7.92 -6.83
C GLY A 149 19.61 -9.05 -5.80
N GLY A 150 19.88 -8.73 -4.53
CA GLY A 150 19.91 -9.68 -3.42
C GLY A 150 18.64 -9.63 -2.56
N SER A 151 18.83 -9.64 -1.25
CA SER A 151 17.73 -9.40 -0.29
C SER A 151 17.55 -7.91 -0.07
N GLY A 152 16.29 -7.47 0.03
CA GLY A 152 15.95 -6.13 0.50
C GLY A 152 16.19 -5.96 1.99
N LEU A 153 15.76 -4.82 2.51
CA LEU A 153 15.76 -4.50 3.94
C LEU A 153 14.32 -4.18 4.39
N THR A 154 13.99 -4.43 5.65
CA THR A 154 12.76 -3.89 6.23
C THR A 154 12.89 -2.37 6.38
N VAL A 155 11.74 -1.65 6.47
CA VAL A 155 11.77 -0.19 6.71
C VAL A 155 12.55 0.13 7.99
N GLU A 156 12.35 -0.63 9.07
CA GLU A 156 13.14 -0.51 10.30
C GLU A 156 14.65 -0.60 10.05
N GLN A 157 15.11 -1.64 9.32
CA GLN A 157 16.52 -1.82 9.00
C GLN A 157 17.07 -0.66 8.16
N MET A 158 16.27 -0.12 7.22
CA MET A 158 16.68 1.06 6.45
C MET A 158 16.77 2.30 7.34
N VAL A 159 15.78 2.56 8.20
CA VAL A 159 15.80 3.67 9.18
C VAL A 159 17.06 3.61 10.03
N GLN A 160 17.39 2.43 10.57
CA GLN A 160 18.60 2.23 11.37
C GLN A 160 19.89 2.41 10.56
N THR A 161 19.94 1.85 9.33
CA THR A 161 21.13 1.93 8.46
C THR A 161 21.44 3.36 8.03
N TYR A 162 20.41 4.13 7.75
CA TYR A 162 20.53 5.52 7.28
C TYR A 162 20.47 6.55 8.41
N HIS A 163 20.42 6.11 9.68
CA HIS A 163 20.31 6.97 10.88
C HIS A 163 19.13 7.95 10.80
N CYS A 164 17.99 7.44 10.35
CA CYS A 164 16.72 8.18 10.24
C CYS A 164 15.84 7.95 11.47
N VAL A 165 14.80 8.76 11.62
CA VAL A 165 13.81 8.66 12.73
C VAL A 165 12.52 8.00 12.28
N ALA A 166 12.20 8.05 10.98
CA ALA A 166 10.97 7.50 10.43
C ALA A 166 11.16 6.98 9.00
N GLY A 167 10.15 6.26 8.51
CA GLY A 167 10.08 5.87 7.11
C GLY A 167 8.82 5.09 6.78
N VAL A 168 8.50 5.07 5.48
CA VAL A 168 7.44 4.25 4.89
C VAL A 168 8.01 3.43 3.73
N ASN A 169 7.38 2.32 3.37
CA ASN A 169 7.76 1.55 2.19
C ASN A 169 7.69 2.40 0.91
N GLY A 170 8.51 2.07 -0.08
CA GLY A 170 8.61 2.79 -1.34
C GLY A 170 7.87 2.13 -2.50
N GLY A 171 8.57 1.94 -3.63
CA GLY A 171 8.04 1.40 -4.87
C GLY A 171 7.88 -0.10 -4.92
N GLY A 172 7.38 -0.60 -6.07
CA GLY A 172 7.20 -2.01 -6.35
C GLY A 172 8.51 -2.78 -6.50
N PHE A 173 8.42 -4.09 -6.40
CA PHE A 173 9.57 -4.98 -6.54
C PHE A 173 9.17 -6.33 -7.14
N TYR A 174 10.13 -7.01 -7.74
CA TYR A 174 9.93 -8.35 -8.27
C TYR A 174 9.58 -9.33 -7.15
N ASP A 175 8.32 -9.76 -7.15
CA ASP A 175 7.70 -10.53 -6.07
C ASP A 175 6.92 -11.75 -6.61
N PRO A 176 7.57 -12.73 -7.23
CA PRO A 176 6.88 -13.88 -7.81
C PRO A 176 6.14 -14.66 -6.72
N ASN A 177 4.83 -14.79 -6.89
CA ASN A 177 3.93 -15.50 -5.97
C ASN A 177 3.96 -14.98 -4.50
N GLY A 178 4.29 -13.71 -4.28
CA GLY A 178 4.37 -13.14 -2.94
C GLY A 178 5.57 -13.63 -2.10
N GLN A 179 6.62 -14.17 -2.74
CA GLN A 179 7.80 -14.77 -2.08
C GLN A 179 9.12 -14.09 -2.47
N GLY A 180 9.04 -12.91 -3.07
CA GLY A 180 10.23 -12.14 -3.45
C GLY A 180 11.10 -11.78 -2.26
N ALA A 181 12.42 -11.79 -2.46
CA ALA A 181 13.40 -11.41 -1.45
C ALA A 181 13.48 -9.89 -1.22
N GLY A 182 12.73 -9.08 -1.96
CA GLY A 182 12.67 -7.62 -1.79
C GLY A 182 13.91 -6.85 -2.27
N GLY A 183 14.82 -7.48 -3.00
CA GLY A 183 16.06 -6.81 -3.41
C GLY A 183 16.07 -6.30 -4.85
N ILE A 184 15.03 -6.55 -5.64
CA ILE A 184 14.95 -6.17 -7.06
C ILE A 184 13.79 -5.21 -7.24
N PRO A 185 14.03 -3.89 -7.36
CA PRO A 185 12.96 -2.93 -7.61
C PRO A 185 12.37 -3.12 -9.02
N GLU A 186 11.09 -2.83 -9.17
CA GLU A 186 10.42 -2.77 -10.46
C GLU A 186 10.45 -1.34 -11.00
N GLY A 187 10.75 -1.24 -12.32
CA GLY A 187 10.85 0.04 -12.99
C GLY A 187 12.05 0.88 -12.54
N MET A 188 11.98 2.18 -12.80
CA MET A 188 13.07 3.12 -12.54
C MET A 188 13.22 3.42 -11.05
N THR A 189 14.44 3.28 -10.54
CA THR A 189 14.83 3.72 -9.20
C THR A 189 15.99 4.71 -9.34
N ILE A 190 15.94 5.84 -8.62
CA ILE A 190 16.98 6.86 -8.62
C ILE A 190 17.48 7.04 -7.20
N LEU A 191 18.81 7.03 -7.04
CA LEU A 191 19.49 7.28 -5.77
C LEU A 191 20.70 8.18 -6.05
N ASP A 192 20.77 9.31 -5.36
CA ASP A 192 21.83 10.32 -5.53
C ASP A 192 22.04 10.69 -7.02
N GLY A 193 20.95 10.90 -7.77
CA GLY A 193 20.94 11.20 -9.20
C GLY A 193 21.34 10.03 -10.11
N THR A 194 21.70 8.87 -9.55
CA THR A 194 22.04 7.68 -10.32
C THR A 194 20.80 6.83 -10.57
N ILE A 195 20.59 6.47 -11.85
CA ILE A 195 19.40 5.72 -12.30
C ILE A 195 19.73 4.23 -12.34
N TYR A 196 18.86 3.42 -11.74
CA TYR A 196 18.90 1.96 -11.68
C TYR A 196 17.62 1.37 -12.30
N TYR A 197 17.71 0.16 -12.84
CA TYR A 197 16.59 -0.66 -13.34
C TYR A 197 15.70 0.02 -14.38
N ALA A 198 16.28 0.93 -15.18
CA ALA A 198 15.57 1.60 -16.25
C ALA A 198 16.26 1.42 -17.59
N SER A 199 15.47 1.38 -18.66
CA SER A 199 15.94 1.37 -20.04
C SER A 199 15.71 2.73 -20.67
N GLU A 200 16.70 3.23 -21.42
CA GLU A 200 16.58 4.51 -22.13
C GLU A 200 15.39 4.47 -23.11
N GLY A 201 14.63 5.55 -23.16
CA GLY A 201 13.45 5.70 -24.02
C GLY A 201 12.19 5.00 -23.52
N VAL A 202 12.25 4.29 -22.39
CA VAL A 202 11.06 3.74 -21.74
C VAL A 202 10.55 4.73 -20.69
N SER A 203 9.25 5.02 -20.72
CA SER A 203 8.59 5.87 -19.73
C SER A 203 8.03 4.99 -18.60
N TYR A 204 8.39 5.32 -17.37
CA TYR A 204 7.99 4.60 -16.15
C TYR A 204 7.05 5.46 -15.32
N PRO A 205 5.99 4.89 -14.69
CA PRO A 205 5.34 5.57 -13.58
C PRO A 205 6.38 5.83 -12.49
N PHE A 206 6.44 7.06 -12.00
CA PHE A 206 7.53 7.50 -11.14
C PHE A 206 7.06 8.51 -10.09
N VAL A 207 7.68 8.45 -8.94
CA VAL A 207 7.54 9.40 -7.85
C VAL A 207 8.90 9.64 -7.20
N GLY A 208 9.30 10.90 -7.06
CA GLY A 208 10.61 11.22 -6.50
C GLY A 208 10.87 12.73 -6.43
N PHE A 209 11.97 13.10 -5.82
CA PHE A 209 12.33 14.48 -5.54
C PHE A 209 13.49 14.97 -6.42
N ASP A 210 13.38 16.21 -6.86
CA ASP A 210 14.48 16.93 -7.53
C ASP A 210 15.52 17.48 -6.52
N ASP A 211 16.51 18.19 -7.01
CA ASP A 211 17.57 18.82 -6.22
C ASP A 211 17.10 20.01 -5.37
N ARG A 212 15.86 20.46 -5.57
CA ARG A 212 15.17 21.48 -4.77
C ARG A 212 14.19 20.89 -3.78
N TYR A 213 14.13 19.57 -3.65
CA TYR A 213 13.18 18.83 -2.81
C TYR A 213 11.71 19.02 -3.21
N ILE A 214 11.44 19.20 -4.51
CA ILE A 214 10.09 19.22 -5.06
C ILE A 214 9.72 17.80 -5.52
N LEU A 215 8.53 17.33 -5.11
CA LEU A 215 8.01 16.01 -5.44
C LEU A 215 7.46 16.03 -6.88
N HIS A 216 8.09 15.28 -7.76
CA HIS A 216 7.62 14.99 -9.10
C HIS A 216 6.83 13.67 -9.12
N THR A 217 5.67 13.69 -9.76
CA THR A 217 4.81 12.52 -9.94
C THR A 217 4.41 12.40 -11.41
N GLY A 218 4.16 11.18 -11.88
CA GLY A 218 3.71 10.96 -13.25
C GLY A 218 4.52 9.91 -13.98
N LYS A 219 4.50 9.96 -15.32
CA LYS A 219 5.36 9.13 -16.17
C LYS A 219 6.63 9.88 -16.51
N MET A 220 7.78 9.18 -16.44
CA MET A 220 9.07 9.79 -16.65
C MET A 220 10.03 8.81 -17.32
N THR A 221 10.76 9.27 -18.33
CA THR A 221 11.90 8.56 -18.92
C THR A 221 13.19 8.84 -18.15
N PRO A 222 14.24 8.02 -18.28
CA PRO A 222 15.56 8.32 -17.71
C PRO A 222 16.13 9.68 -18.17
N ALA A 223 15.85 10.08 -19.41
CA ALA A 223 16.31 11.38 -19.95
C ALA A 223 15.61 12.55 -19.25
N GLU A 224 14.30 12.50 -19.09
CA GLU A 224 13.52 13.52 -18.38
C GLU A 224 13.91 13.60 -16.90
N ALA A 225 14.17 12.46 -16.27
CA ALA A 225 14.63 12.44 -14.88
C ALA A 225 15.97 13.18 -14.69
N ARG A 226 16.91 13.04 -15.64
CA ARG A 226 18.18 13.77 -15.62
C ARG A 226 17.95 15.29 -15.89
N GLU A 227 17.09 15.63 -16.85
CA GLU A 227 16.75 17.03 -17.16
C GLU A 227 16.14 17.75 -15.96
N LYS A 228 15.27 17.05 -15.20
CA LYS A 228 14.63 17.56 -13.99
C LYS A 228 15.51 17.50 -12.75
N ASN A 229 16.77 17.02 -12.87
CA ASN A 229 17.69 16.83 -11.75
C ASN A 229 17.11 15.97 -10.62
N ILE A 230 16.35 14.92 -10.93
CA ILE A 230 15.81 14.03 -9.91
C ILE A 230 16.94 13.38 -9.11
N GLN A 231 16.90 13.56 -7.80
CA GLN A 231 17.93 13.07 -6.90
C GLN A 231 17.59 11.67 -6.36
N PHE A 232 16.34 11.44 -6.00
CA PHE A 232 15.91 10.15 -5.50
C PHE A 232 14.42 9.91 -5.75
N GLY A 233 14.07 8.66 -5.95
CA GLY A 233 12.70 8.22 -6.17
C GLY A 233 12.61 6.80 -6.71
N CYS A 234 11.39 6.34 -6.90
CA CYS A 234 11.10 4.99 -7.36
C CYS A 234 9.86 4.94 -8.27
N SER A 235 9.76 3.87 -9.03
CA SER A 235 8.57 3.62 -9.84
C SER A 235 7.44 3.09 -8.99
N PHE A 236 6.31 3.78 -9.03
CA PHE A 236 5.00 3.30 -8.58
C PHE A 236 3.90 4.27 -9.04
N GLY A 237 2.63 3.89 -8.75
CA GLY A 237 1.44 4.68 -9.09
C GLY A 237 0.15 4.00 -8.58
N PRO A 238 -0.99 4.53 -8.93
CA PRO A 238 -1.21 5.70 -9.78
C PRO A 238 -0.88 7.03 -9.09
N VAL A 239 -0.75 8.09 -9.88
CA VAL A 239 -0.77 9.47 -9.35
C VAL A 239 -2.18 9.77 -8.85
N LEU A 240 -2.27 10.32 -7.66
CA LEU A 240 -3.52 10.62 -6.96
C LEU A 240 -3.95 12.07 -7.19
N ILE A 241 -3.00 12.99 -7.09
CA ILE A 241 -3.20 14.44 -7.24
C ILE A 241 -2.07 14.99 -8.11
N SER A 242 -2.43 15.80 -9.09
CA SER A 242 -1.51 16.53 -9.96
C SER A 242 -1.84 18.01 -9.88
N ASN A 243 -0.86 18.84 -9.51
CA ASN A 243 -0.96 20.29 -9.52
C ASN A 243 -2.18 20.86 -8.78
N GLY A 244 -2.55 20.23 -7.65
CA GLY A 244 -3.68 20.62 -6.81
C GLY A 244 -5.03 20.02 -7.22
N GLU A 245 -5.08 19.36 -8.37
CA GLU A 245 -6.31 18.74 -8.87
C GLU A 245 -6.26 17.22 -8.68
N PRO A 246 -7.35 16.61 -8.18
CA PRO A 246 -7.43 15.15 -8.08
C PRO A 246 -7.44 14.55 -9.49
N ASN A 247 -6.67 13.49 -9.69
CA ASN A 247 -6.83 12.70 -10.90
C ASN A 247 -8.23 12.08 -10.92
N ALA A 248 -8.82 11.99 -12.12
CA ALA A 248 -10.23 11.66 -12.30
C ALA A 248 -10.63 10.40 -11.50
N THR A 249 -11.51 10.60 -10.53
CA THR A 249 -11.95 9.56 -9.56
C THR A 249 -12.69 8.40 -10.22
N ASP A 250 -13.27 8.59 -11.40
CA ASP A 250 -13.91 7.56 -12.21
C ASP A 250 -12.90 6.66 -12.94
N THR A 251 -11.64 7.10 -13.05
CA THR A 251 -10.53 6.33 -13.64
C THR A 251 -9.62 5.68 -12.58
N LEU A 252 -9.67 6.13 -11.33
CA LEU A 252 -8.90 5.57 -10.21
C LEU A 252 -9.63 4.40 -9.54
N THR A 253 -10.02 3.41 -10.32
CA THR A 253 -10.67 2.22 -9.76
C THR A 253 -9.66 1.32 -9.07
N SER A 254 -9.97 0.90 -7.85
CA SER A 254 -9.12 -0.02 -7.07
C SER A 254 -9.95 -0.84 -6.09
N GLY A 255 -9.37 -1.95 -5.61
CA GLY A 255 -9.91 -2.68 -4.46
C GLY A 255 -9.66 -1.98 -3.13
N VAL A 256 -10.34 -2.44 -2.09
CA VAL A 256 -10.11 -2.05 -0.70
C VAL A 256 -8.92 -2.85 -0.17
N ASN A 257 -7.80 -2.17 0.08
CA ASN A 257 -6.54 -2.80 0.49
C ASN A 257 -5.75 -1.91 1.47
N PRO A 258 -4.76 -2.49 2.20
CA PRO A 258 -3.74 -1.67 2.85
C PRO A 258 -3.05 -0.81 1.80
N ARG A 259 -2.81 0.47 2.10
CA ARG A 259 -2.25 1.44 1.15
C ARG A 259 -1.11 2.24 1.78
N THR A 260 -0.21 2.68 0.92
CA THR A 260 0.81 3.67 1.24
C THR A 260 0.78 4.75 0.18
N ALA A 261 0.94 6.00 0.57
CA ALA A 261 1.01 7.12 -0.36
C ALA A 261 1.98 8.18 0.14
N ILE A 262 2.52 8.96 -0.80
CA ILE A 262 3.35 10.12 -0.54
C ILE A 262 2.75 11.33 -1.24
N GLY A 263 2.82 12.50 -0.61
CA GLY A 263 2.39 13.76 -1.19
C GLY A 263 3.24 14.91 -0.74
N GLN A 264 3.08 16.06 -1.41
CA GLN A 264 3.72 17.32 -1.03
C GLN A 264 2.71 18.45 -1.07
N ARG A 265 2.77 19.32 -0.08
CA ARG A 265 1.94 20.51 0.09
C ARG A 265 2.58 21.71 -0.62
N ALA A 266 1.79 22.78 -0.81
CA ALA A 266 2.28 24.04 -1.40
C ALA A 266 3.37 24.71 -0.54
N ASP A 267 3.40 24.51 0.79
CA ASP A 267 4.44 25.01 1.69
C ASP A 267 5.71 24.14 1.72
N GLY A 268 5.76 23.08 0.90
CA GLY A 268 6.87 22.14 0.81
C GLY A 268 6.79 20.96 1.76
N ALA A 269 5.93 20.98 2.76
CA ALA A 269 5.80 19.88 3.71
C ALA A 269 5.42 18.57 2.99
N VAL A 270 6.05 17.46 3.41
CA VAL A 270 5.84 16.13 2.83
C VAL A 270 4.85 15.35 3.68
N LEU A 271 3.92 14.71 3.01
CA LEU A 271 2.90 13.85 3.58
C LEU A 271 3.24 12.39 3.31
N LEU A 272 3.38 11.58 4.35
CA LEU A 272 3.56 10.13 4.27
C LEU A 272 2.33 9.47 4.90
N LEU A 273 1.57 8.73 4.11
CA LEU A 273 0.32 8.09 4.54
C LEU A 273 0.46 6.58 4.47
N VAL A 274 0.07 5.89 5.53
CA VAL A 274 -0.14 4.44 5.53
C VAL A 274 -1.53 4.14 6.07
N VAL A 275 -2.31 3.37 5.33
CA VAL A 275 -3.64 2.91 5.73
C VAL A 275 -3.59 1.42 6.02
N ASP A 276 -4.00 1.04 7.23
CA ASP A 276 -4.16 -0.35 7.61
C ASP A 276 -5.24 -1.04 6.75
N GLY A 277 -5.10 -2.33 6.53
CA GLY A 277 -6.12 -3.10 5.84
C GLY A 277 -6.07 -4.57 6.20
N ARG A 278 -7.09 -5.33 5.74
CA ARG A 278 -7.24 -6.77 6.04
C ARG A 278 -7.28 -7.06 7.55
N GLN A 279 -7.72 -6.08 8.34
CA GLN A 279 -7.93 -6.16 9.78
C GLN A 279 -9.42 -5.98 10.10
N ALA A 280 -9.87 -6.52 11.22
CA ALA A 280 -11.28 -6.40 11.63
C ALA A 280 -11.74 -4.95 11.87
N TYR A 281 -10.81 -4.06 12.24
CA TYR A 281 -11.07 -2.64 12.49
C TYR A 281 -10.75 -1.75 11.26
N SER A 282 -10.05 -2.28 10.27
CA SER A 282 -9.68 -1.58 9.04
C SER A 282 -9.63 -2.56 7.88
N LEU A 283 -10.57 -2.48 6.97
CA LEU A 283 -10.59 -3.33 5.78
C LEU A 283 -9.54 -2.87 4.76
N GLY A 284 -9.26 -1.58 4.74
CA GLY A 284 -8.36 -0.89 3.83
C GLY A 284 -9.02 0.30 3.17
N ALA A 285 -8.30 0.94 2.25
CA ALA A 285 -8.74 2.10 1.49
C ALA A 285 -8.70 1.85 -0.01
N THR A 286 -9.53 2.57 -0.75
CA THR A 286 -9.48 2.72 -2.20
C THR A 286 -8.51 3.86 -2.58
N TYR A 287 -8.21 4.04 -3.86
CA TYR A 287 -7.45 5.21 -4.31
C TYR A 287 -8.20 6.52 -4.08
N ASN A 288 -9.54 6.50 -4.24
CA ASN A 288 -10.36 7.69 -3.97
C ASN A 288 -10.28 8.11 -2.49
N ASP A 289 -10.28 7.14 -1.56
CA ASP A 289 -10.07 7.45 -0.14
C ASP A 289 -8.70 8.12 0.09
N LEU A 290 -7.64 7.67 -0.61
CA LEU A 290 -6.31 8.30 -0.54
C LEU A 290 -6.33 9.72 -1.10
N VAL A 291 -7.02 9.96 -2.23
CA VAL A 291 -7.19 11.29 -2.81
C VAL A 291 -7.87 12.21 -1.81
N ASP A 292 -8.98 11.78 -1.23
CA ASP A 292 -9.73 12.58 -0.24
C ASP A 292 -8.85 12.94 0.96
N ILE A 293 -8.11 11.98 1.53
CA ILE A 293 -7.19 12.23 2.65
C ILE A 293 -6.10 13.21 2.22
N MET A 294 -5.44 12.99 1.09
CA MET A 294 -4.32 13.83 0.65
C MET A 294 -4.77 15.27 0.34
N LEU A 295 -5.98 15.46 -0.23
CA LEU A 295 -6.57 16.79 -0.44
C LEU A 295 -6.92 17.48 0.89
N GLU A 296 -7.49 16.74 1.85
CA GLU A 296 -7.81 17.27 3.19
C GLU A 296 -6.57 17.81 3.89
N TYR A 297 -5.41 17.15 3.70
CA TYR A 297 -4.14 17.58 4.25
C TYR A 297 -3.35 18.55 3.36
N GLY A 298 -3.94 19.00 2.24
CA GLY A 298 -3.43 20.08 1.41
C GLY A 298 -2.34 19.67 0.41
N ALA A 299 -2.28 18.40 0.00
CA ALA A 299 -1.35 17.97 -1.05
C ALA A 299 -1.65 18.68 -2.37
N VAL A 300 -0.62 19.19 -3.03
CA VAL A 300 -0.67 19.69 -4.41
C VAL A 300 -0.19 18.62 -5.40
N ASN A 301 0.67 17.71 -4.96
CA ASN A 301 1.04 16.50 -5.70
C ASN A 301 0.99 15.30 -4.76
N ALA A 302 0.45 14.19 -5.22
CA ALA A 302 0.44 12.94 -4.45
C ALA A 302 0.45 11.71 -5.35
N CYS A 303 1.10 10.65 -4.89
CA CYS A 303 1.21 9.39 -5.59
C CYS A 303 1.01 8.22 -4.63
N ASN A 304 0.34 7.17 -5.10
CA ASN A 304 0.27 5.91 -4.40
C ASN A 304 1.62 5.19 -4.49
N LEU A 305 2.00 4.50 -3.41
CA LEU A 305 3.18 3.64 -3.29
C LEU A 305 2.76 2.17 -3.20
N ASP A 306 3.73 1.26 -3.11
CA ASP A 306 3.44 -0.17 -2.94
C ASP A 306 2.55 -0.40 -1.72
N GLY A 307 1.55 -1.22 -1.91
CA GLY A 307 0.47 -1.44 -0.97
C GLY A 307 0.45 -2.84 -0.35
N GLY A 308 -0.71 -3.22 0.15
CA GLY A 308 -0.95 -4.58 0.62
C GLY A 308 -0.08 -4.97 1.82
N SER A 309 0.65 -6.07 1.68
CA SER A 309 1.56 -6.57 2.73
C SER A 309 2.85 -5.76 2.88
N SER A 310 3.11 -4.81 1.98
CA SER A 310 4.25 -3.89 2.06
C SER A 310 3.95 -2.63 2.86
N SER A 311 2.66 -2.29 3.06
CA SER A 311 2.23 -1.06 3.73
C SER A 311 2.67 -1.01 5.19
N VAL A 312 3.72 -0.27 5.48
CA VAL A 312 4.28 -0.09 6.82
C VAL A 312 4.81 1.32 7.03
N MET A 313 4.64 1.83 8.23
CA MET A 313 5.26 3.06 8.71
C MET A 313 6.03 2.76 10.00
N TRP A 314 7.30 3.15 10.02
CA TRP A 314 8.16 3.14 11.21
C TRP A 314 8.35 4.56 11.70
N PHE A 315 8.25 4.77 13.01
CA PHE A 315 8.55 6.05 13.64
C PHE A 315 9.21 5.82 15.00
N GLN A 316 10.32 6.53 15.25
CA GLN A 316 11.11 6.43 16.47
C GLN A 316 11.51 4.97 16.78
N ASP A 317 10.79 4.30 17.65
CA ASP A 317 11.17 2.99 18.19
C ASP A 317 10.24 1.83 17.73
N GLY A 318 9.31 2.07 16.78
CA GLY A 318 8.35 1.04 16.41
C GLY A 318 7.56 1.26 15.12
N TYR A 319 6.91 0.19 14.69
CA TYR A 319 5.92 0.29 13.63
C TYR A 319 4.65 0.95 14.15
N VAL A 320 4.22 2.01 13.48
CA VAL A 320 3.02 2.80 13.83
C VAL A 320 1.76 2.05 13.47
N ASN A 321 1.78 1.37 12.33
CA ASN A 321 0.64 0.65 11.78
C ASN A 321 0.79 -0.88 11.95
N ARG A 322 -0.29 -1.61 11.66
CA ARG A 322 -0.29 -3.07 11.69
C ARG A 322 -0.15 -3.64 10.28
N CYS A 323 1.03 -4.16 9.97
CA CYS A 323 1.27 -4.83 8.69
C CYS A 323 0.27 -5.98 8.45
N ALA A 324 -0.28 -6.04 7.24
CA ALA A 324 -1.24 -7.05 6.82
C ALA A 324 -0.61 -8.40 6.43
N SER A 325 0.73 -8.50 6.48
CA SER A 325 1.45 -9.72 6.13
C SER A 325 1.30 -10.79 7.22
N VAL A 326 0.93 -12.01 6.82
CA VAL A 326 0.86 -13.18 7.71
C VAL A 326 2.23 -13.79 8.01
N ILE A 327 3.25 -13.46 7.23
CA ILE A 327 4.62 -13.95 7.38
C ILE A 327 5.56 -12.93 8.06
N GLY A 328 5.00 -11.80 8.53
CA GLY A 328 5.76 -10.70 9.14
C GLY A 328 6.13 -9.59 8.16
N ILE A 329 6.89 -8.62 8.65
CA ILE A 329 7.34 -7.46 7.85
C ILE A 329 8.29 -7.95 6.75
N ARG A 330 8.03 -7.47 5.53
CA ARG A 330 8.76 -7.91 4.34
C ARG A 330 10.01 -7.06 4.11
N PRO A 331 11.10 -7.65 3.62
CA PRO A 331 12.20 -6.89 3.06
C PRO A 331 11.77 -6.23 1.74
N LEU A 332 12.25 -5.02 1.50
CA LEU A 332 11.87 -4.14 0.39
C LEU A 332 13.12 -3.56 -0.26
N PRO A 333 13.08 -3.16 -1.56
CA PRO A 333 14.21 -2.55 -2.22
C PRO A 333 14.33 -1.05 -1.94
N THR A 334 13.21 -0.40 -1.59
CA THR A 334 13.15 1.05 -1.39
C THR A 334 12.22 1.42 -0.23
N ALA A 335 12.56 2.49 0.47
CA ALA A 335 11.70 3.16 1.45
C ALA A 335 11.93 4.66 1.39
N PHE A 336 10.88 5.47 1.58
CA PHE A 336 11.04 6.89 1.86
C PHE A 336 11.29 7.07 3.35
N LEU A 337 12.43 7.68 3.69
CA LEU A 337 12.93 7.83 5.05
C LEU A 337 12.95 9.31 5.46
N VAL A 338 12.83 9.55 6.77
CA VAL A 338 12.89 10.89 7.38
C VAL A 338 14.09 10.94 8.34
N LYS A 339 15.01 11.90 8.08
CA LYS A 339 16.20 12.16 8.94
C LYS A 339 15.80 12.75 10.28
#